data_b1943f8ffbeb2b4c3731f653edc55bd0
#
_entry.id   b1943f8ffbeb2b4c3731f653edc55bd0
#
_cell.length_a   1.000
_cell.length_b   1.000
_cell.length_c   1.000
_cell.angle_alpha   90.00
_cell.angle_beta   90.00
_cell.angle_gamma   90.00
#
_symmetry.space_group_name_H-M   'P 1'
#
loop_
_entity.id
_entity.type
_entity.pdbx_description
1 polymer ?
#
loop_
_entity_poly.entity_id
_entity_poly.type
_entity_poly.pdbx_seq_one_letter_code
_entity_poly.pdbx_strand_id
1 'polypeptide(L)'
;DSAPVVDFNTTSSNGAESVSSAGLTVDLSAASNQNITVDYAITGTATGSGTDYTLANGTLTISAGSTTGIITIAGIIDDSLDEANETVIVTLSNPSNATLGSDDAHTYTITDNDSAPVVDFNTTSSNGAESVSAKAITVDLSAASGQNVTVNYAVTGTATGSGTDYTLANGTLTIIAGSTSGTITIASIVNDS
;
A
#
# COMPACT_ATOMS: atom_id res chain seq x y z
N ASP A 1 0.99 18.31 -43.75
CA ASP A 1 1.67 17.72 -42.58
C ASP A 1 0.64 16.94 -41.78
N SER A 2 1.02 15.78 -41.28
CA SER A 2 0.16 14.97 -40.43
C SER A 2 0.16 15.53 -38.99
N ALA A 3 -0.96 15.34 -38.28
CA ALA A 3 -1.01 15.67 -36.84
C ALA A 3 0.05 14.83 -36.08
N PRO A 4 0.73 15.40 -35.06
CA PRO A 4 1.68 14.64 -34.27
C PRO A 4 0.96 13.54 -33.47
N VAL A 5 1.71 12.49 -33.11
CA VAL A 5 1.25 11.46 -32.19
C VAL A 5 1.63 11.89 -30.78
N VAL A 6 0.73 11.71 -29.80
CA VAL A 6 0.95 11.96 -28.39
C VAL A 6 1.00 10.65 -27.62
N ASP A 7 2.08 10.43 -26.88
CA ASP A 7 2.36 9.21 -26.10
C ASP A 7 3.06 9.55 -24.78
N PHE A 8 3.05 8.64 -23.80
CA PHE A 8 4.00 8.70 -22.71
C PHE A 8 5.40 8.32 -23.20
N ASN A 9 6.43 9.00 -22.71
CA ASN A 9 7.85 8.68 -22.98
C ASN A 9 8.21 7.24 -22.52
N THR A 10 7.62 6.82 -21.41
CA THR A 10 7.73 5.46 -20.85
C THR A 10 6.38 5.03 -20.31
N THR A 11 6.08 3.73 -20.31
CA THR A 11 4.81 3.19 -19.82
C THR A 11 4.83 2.83 -18.33
N SER A 12 6.00 2.93 -17.68
CA SER A 12 6.13 2.68 -16.24
C SER A 12 7.32 3.40 -15.62
N SER A 13 7.18 3.72 -14.34
CA SER A 13 8.25 4.21 -13.46
C SER A 13 7.90 3.94 -11.99
N ASN A 14 8.83 4.20 -11.09
CA ASN A 14 8.62 4.04 -9.66
C ASN A 14 9.43 5.05 -8.86
N GLY A 15 9.10 5.20 -7.60
CA GLY A 15 9.86 5.94 -6.60
C GLY A 15 9.41 5.55 -5.21
N ALA A 16 10.31 5.71 -4.23
CA ALA A 16 9.93 5.54 -2.83
C ALA A 16 8.93 6.62 -2.41
N GLU A 17 8.08 6.36 -1.44
CA GLU A 17 7.14 7.34 -0.90
C GLU A 17 7.85 8.56 -0.28
N SER A 18 9.13 8.43 0.11
CA SER A 18 9.97 9.56 0.56
C SER A 18 10.27 10.62 -0.51
N VAL A 19 9.91 10.38 -1.79
CA VAL A 19 9.96 11.44 -2.81
C VAL A 19 8.63 12.19 -2.84
N SER A 20 8.68 13.51 -2.76
CA SER A 20 7.48 14.36 -2.65
C SER A 20 6.69 14.50 -3.96
N SER A 21 7.24 14.11 -5.10
CA SER A 21 6.57 14.21 -6.41
C SER A 21 7.28 13.40 -7.50
N ALA A 22 6.53 13.03 -8.54
CA ALA A 22 7.03 12.37 -9.74
C ALA A 22 6.48 13.04 -11.00
N GLY A 23 7.34 13.28 -12.00
CA GLY A 23 6.94 13.83 -13.29
C GLY A 23 6.82 12.74 -14.34
N LEU A 24 5.66 12.65 -14.98
CA LEU A 24 5.42 11.75 -16.11
C LEU A 24 5.52 12.54 -17.41
N THR A 25 6.52 12.22 -18.22
CA THR A 25 6.75 12.93 -19.49
C THR A 25 5.84 12.38 -20.59
N VAL A 26 5.13 13.30 -21.22
CA VAL A 26 4.31 13.05 -22.41
C VAL A 26 5.01 13.68 -23.61
N ASP A 27 5.26 12.91 -24.65
CA ASP A 27 5.98 13.30 -25.85
C ASP A 27 5.05 13.47 -27.07
N LEU A 28 5.45 14.32 -27.98
CA LEU A 28 4.89 14.44 -29.32
C LEU A 28 5.90 13.94 -30.36
N SER A 29 5.43 13.18 -31.31
CA SER A 29 6.28 12.68 -32.42
C SER A 29 6.91 13.80 -33.27
N ALA A 30 6.33 15.02 -33.24
CA ALA A 30 6.84 16.21 -33.92
C ALA A 30 6.28 17.48 -33.26
N ALA A 31 7.02 18.60 -33.36
CA ALA A 31 6.49 19.89 -32.93
C ALA A 31 5.30 20.32 -33.79
N SER A 32 4.32 20.97 -33.16
CA SER A 32 3.16 21.57 -33.81
C SER A 32 3.20 23.11 -33.70
N ASN A 33 2.66 23.80 -34.68
CA ASN A 33 2.47 25.25 -34.60
C ASN A 33 1.18 25.64 -33.81
N GLN A 34 0.45 24.64 -33.31
CA GLN A 34 -0.74 24.82 -32.48
C GLN A 34 -0.49 24.16 -31.09
N ASN A 35 -1.18 24.67 -30.08
CA ASN A 35 -1.23 23.98 -28.79
C ASN A 35 -1.91 22.61 -28.97
N ILE A 36 -1.29 21.60 -28.38
CA ILE A 36 -1.85 20.26 -28.26
C ILE A 36 -2.46 20.13 -26.88
N THR A 37 -3.67 19.62 -26.77
CA THR A 37 -4.26 19.25 -25.48
C THR A 37 -4.57 17.76 -25.47
N VAL A 38 -4.40 17.12 -24.32
CA VAL A 38 -4.79 15.72 -24.09
C VAL A 38 -5.36 15.61 -22.69
N ASP A 39 -6.53 14.99 -22.58
CA ASP A 39 -7.13 14.70 -21.28
C ASP A 39 -6.42 13.51 -20.63
N TYR A 40 -6.39 13.50 -19.30
CA TYR A 40 -5.89 12.34 -18.56
C TYR A 40 -6.81 11.98 -17.39
N ALA A 41 -6.94 10.68 -17.14
CA ALA A 41 -7.69 10.09 -16.04
C ALA A 41 -6.77 9.28 -15.15
N ILE A 42 -7.06 9.27 -13.85
CA ILE A 42 -6.26 8.61 -12.82
C ILE A 42 -7.02 7.41 -12.26
N THR A 43 -6.32 6.27 -12.17
CA THR A 43 -6.75 5.03 -11.52
C THR A 43 -5.56 4.42 -10.78
N GLY A 44 -5.71 3.24 -10.19
CA GLY A 44 -4.64 2.54 -9.49
C GLY A 44 -5.07 2.07 -8.11
N THR A 45 -4.12 1.59 -7.30
CA THR A 45 -4.36 1.13 -5.93
C THR A 45 -4.12 2.23 -4.91
N ALA A 46 -3.22 3.18 -5.19
CA ALA A 46 -2.96 4.33 -4.34
C ALA A 46 -4.17 5.26 -4.27
N THR A 47 -4.42 5.82 -3.10
CA THR A 47 -5.56 6.70 -2.80
C THR A 47 -5.18 8.16 -3.00
N GLY A 48 -5.79 8.82 -3.98
CA GLY A 48 -5.56 10.24 -4.25
C GLY A 48 -6.16 11.18 -3.20
N SER A 49 -6.22 12.47 -3.55
CA SER A 49 -6.78 13.54 -2.71
C SER A 49 -5.99 13.83 -1.43
N GLY A 50 -4.70 13.52 -1.43
CA GLY A 50 -3.79 13.82 -0.32
C GLY A 50 -3.74 12.73 0.77
N THR A 51 -4.22 11.50 0.48
CA THR A 51 -3.94 10.32 1.32
C THR A 51 -2.56 9.79 0.98
N ASP A 52 -2.32 9.31 -0.24
CA ASP A 52 -1.02 8.80 -0.67
C ASP A 52 -0.35 9.77 -1.67
N TYR A 53 -1.15 10.53 -2.42
CA TYR A 53 -0.68 11.53 -3.38
C TYR A 53 -1.75 12.56 -3.71
N THR A 54 -1.34 13.62 -4.44
CA THR A 54 -2.24 14.64 -4.98
C THR A 54 -2.10 14.71 -6.50
N LEU A 55 -3.08 14.21 -7.22
CA LEU A 55 -3.30 14.39 -8.65
C LEU A 55 -4.75 14.05 -8.96
N ALA A 56 -5.45 14.95 -9.63
CA ALA A 56 -6.82 14.72 -10.11
C ALA A 56 -6.83 14.55 -11.63
N ASN A 57 -7.92 14.00 -12.18
CA ASN A 57 -8.15 14.01 -13.62
C ASN A 57 -8.05 15.44 -14.18
N GLY A 58 -7.51 15.58 -15.38
CA GLY A 58 -7.26 16.90 -15.93
C GLY A 58 -6.95 16.88 -17.42
N THR A 59 -6.44 18.01 -17.90
CA THR A 59 -6.02 18.19 -19.29
C THR A 59 -4.58 18.72 -19.29
N LEU A 60 -3.67 18.04 -19.97
CA LEU A 60 -2.32 18.53 -20.25
C LEU A 60 -2.36 19.40 -21.52
N THR A 61 -1.69 20.54 -21.47
CA THR A 61 -1.45 21.38 -22.65
C THR A 61 0.04 21.42 -22.97
N ILE A 62 0.40 21.01 -24.17
CA ILE A 62 1.74 21.13 -24.74
C ILE A 62 1.69 22.32 -25.67
N SER A 63 2.49 23.35 -25.38
CA SER A 63 2.48 24.61 -26.12
C SER A 63 3.03 24.47 -27.53
N ALA A 64 2.53 25.28 -28.44
CA ALA A 64 3.04 25.35 -29.82
C ALA A 64 4.57 25.47 -29.83
N GLY A 65 5.22 24.69 -30.68
CA GLY A 65 6.68 24.58 -30.82
C GLY A 65 7.36 23.65 -29.82
N SER A 66 6.68 23.19 -28.76
CA SER A 66 7.18 22.18 -27.84
C SER A 66 6.88 20.77 -28.35
N THR A 67 7.72 19.80 -27.92
CA THR A 67 7.53 18.37 -28.20
C THR A 67 7.27 17.54 -26.95
N THR A 68 7.24 18.20 -25.78
CA THR A 68 7.04 17.50 -24.48
C THR A 68 6.13 18.29 -23.55
N GLY A 69 5.44 17.55 -22.68
CA GLY A 69 4.71 18.05 -21.54
C GLY A 69 4.91 17.14 -20.32
N ILE A 70 4.56 17.59 -19.13
CA ILE A 70 4.74 16.83 -17.90
C ILE A 70 3.42 16.81 -17.14
N ILE A 71 2.96 15.61 -16.76
CA ILE A 71 1.92 15.42 -15.74
C ILE A 71 2.63 15.12 -14.44
N THR A 72 2.35 15.86 -13.37
CA THR A 72 3.04 15.72 -12.09
C THR A 72 2.14 15.05 -11.06
N ILE A 73 2.55 13.90 -10.57
CA ILE A 73 2.03 13.32 -9.34
C ILE A 73 2.70 14.08 -8.21
N ALA A 74 1.95 14.89 -7.47
CA ALA A 74 2.48 15.75 -6.40
C ALA A 74 2.00 15.26 -5.03
N GLY A 75 2.66 15.74 -3.97
CA GLY A 75 2.26 15.47 -2.60
C GLY A 75 2.21 13.98 -2.30
N ILE A 76 3.20 13.22 -2.77
CA ILE A 76 3.40 11.82 -2.34
C ILE A 76 3.72 11.88 -0.85
N ILE A 77 3.02 11.09 -0.06
CA ILE A 77 3.10 11.08 1.40
C ILE A 77 4.05 9.97 1.83
N ASP A 78 5.00 10.34 2.69
CA ASP A 78 5.95 9.47 3.39
C ASP A 78 5.47 9.34 4.83
N ASP A 79 5.08 8.17 5.26
CA ASP A 79 4.64 7.97 6.65
C ASP A 79 5.59 7.01 7.42
N SER A 80 5.15 6.14 8.25
CA SER A 80 5.98 5.19 9.01
C SER A 80 5.31 3.82 9.16
N LEU A 81 4.39 3.52 8.28
CA LEU A 81 3.65 2.27 8.27
C LEU A 81 4.21 1.35 7.18
N ASP A 82 4.66 0.17 7.54
CA ASP A 82 4.95 -0.91 6.58
C ASP A 82 3.70 -1.23 5.75
N GLU A 83 3.72 -0.93 4.47
CA GLU A 83 2.60 -1.05 3.55
C GLU A 83 2.95 -1.85 2.29
N ALA A 84 1.95 -2.17 1.50
CA ALA A 84 2.18 -2.74 0.17
C ALA A 84 2.51 -1.62 -0.83
N ASN A 85 3.42 -1.88 -1.77
CA ASN A 85 3.61 -0.96 -2.89
C ASN A 85 2.29 -0.67 -3.60
N GLU A 86 2.05 0.58 -3.94
CA GLU A 86 0.83 1.04 -4.56
C GLU A 86 1.06 1.65 -5.94
N THR A 87 0.00 1.80 -6.73
CA THR A 87 0.10 2.27 -8.10
C THR A 87 -0.78 3.49 -8.35
N VAL A 88 -0.24 4.44 -9.14
CA VAL A 88 -0.98 5.53 -9.79
C VAL A 88 -0.91 5.28 -11.29
N ILE A 89 -2.04 5.02 -11.93
CA ILE A 89 -2.12 4.77 -13.36
C ILE A 89 -2.74 6.00 -14.01
N VAL A 90 -2.00 6.62 -14.92
CA VAL A 90 -2.45 7.79 -15.70
C VAL A 90 -2.72 7.35 -17.12
N THR A 91 -3.94 7.56 -17.62
CA THR A 91 -4.35 7.19 -18.97
C THR A 91 -4.74 8.44 -19.77
N LEU A 92 -4.11 8.64 -20.93
CA LEU A 92 -4.36 9.72 -21.86
C LEU A 92 -5.61 9.43 -22.70
N SER A 93 -6.32 10.49 -23.09
CA SER A 93 -7.51 10.40 -23.96
C SER A 93 -7.82 11.74 -24.65
N ASN A 94 -8.72 11.72 -25.62
CA ASN A 94 -9.29 12.92 -26.28
C ASN A 94 -8.23 13.94 -26.74
N PRO A 95 -7.18 13.58 -27.50
CA PRO A 95 -6.20 14.56 -27.93
C PRO A 95 -6.83 15.56 -28.92
N SER A 96 -6.45 16.84 -28.81
CA SER A 96 -6.82 17.90 -29.75
C SER A 96 -5.58 18.34 -30.52
N ASN A 97 -5.71 18.49 -31.83
CA ASN A 97 -4.63 18.81 -32.78
C ASN A 97 -3.50 17.74 -32.84
N ALA A 98 -3.74 16.55 -32.31
CA ALA A 98 -2.87 15.39 -32.29
C ALA A 98 -3.67 14.11 -32.47
N THR A 99 -2.99 12.98 -32.68
CA THR A 99 -3.56 11.62 -32.59
C THR A 99 -2.97 10.91 -31.38
N LEU A 100 -3.77 10.10 -30.69
CA LEU A 100 -3.30 9.28 -29.58
C LEU A 100 -2.47 8.11 -30.13
N GLY A 101 -1.33 7.84 -29.52
CA GLY A 101 -0.48 6.71 -29.84
C GLY A 101 -0.83 5.45 -29.07
N SER A 102 0.09 4.49 -29.02
CA SER A 102 -0.11 3.20 -28.35
C SER A 102 0.32 3.21 -26.87
N ASP A 103 1.21 4.12 -26.49
CA ASP A 103 1.71 4.26 -25.13
C ASP A 103 0.88 5.33 -24.38
N ASP A 104 -0.43 5.10 -24.36
CA ASP A 104 -1.43 6.01 -23.80
C ASP A 104 -1.63 5.86 -22.30
N ALA A 105 -0.99 4.91 -21.64
CA ALA A 105 -1.06 4.70 -20.20
C ALA A 105 0.33 4.58 -19.57
N HIS A 106 0.49 5.21 -18.39
CA HIS A 106 1.69 5.12 -17.57
C HIS A 106 1.34 4.65 -16.16
N THR A 107 2.03 3.62 -15.67
CA THR A 107 1.93 3.14 -14.29
C THR A 107 3.11 3.66 -13.47
N TYR A 108 2.84 4.52 -12.50
CA TYR A 108 3.81 4.90 -11.47
C TYR A 108 3.57 4.04 -10.23
N THR A 109 4.63 3.41 -9.71
CA THR A 109 4.57 2.63 -8.47
C THR A 109 5.20 3.43 -7.33
N ILE A 110 4.41 3.73 -6.31
CA ILE A 110 4.87 4.24 -5.02
C ILE A 110 5.38 3.01 -4.25
N THR A 111 6.66 3.02 -3.89
CA THR A 111 7.28 1.92 -3.16
C THR A 111 7.40 2.28 -1.69
N ASP A 112 6.85 1.41 -0.84
CA ASP A 112 7.02 1.49 0.60
C ASP A 112 8.51 1.43 0.97
N ASN A 113 8.92 2.27 1.92
CA ASN A 113 10.30 2.35 2.39
C ASN A 113 10.43 2.01 3.89
N ASP A 114 9.34 1.59 4.52
CA ASP A 114 9.26 1.26 5.93
C ASP A 114 9.53 -0.23 6.20
N SER A 115 9.94 -0.52 7.41
CA SER A 115 10.28 -1.88 7.79
C SER A 115 9.11 -2.58 8.46
N ALA A 116 8.84 -3.83 8.05
CA ALA A 116 7.87 -4.68 8.71
C ALA A 116 8.13 -4.75 10.24
N PRO A 117 7.09 -4.64 11.07
CA PRO A 117 7.24 -4.68 12.51
C PRO A 117 7.72 -6.05 13.01
N VAL A 118 8.47 -6.03 14.12
CA VAL A 118 8.83 -7.26 14.86
C VAL A 118 7.67 -7.70 15.73
N VAL A 119 7.41 -9.01 15.74
CA VAL A 119 6.35 -9.66 16.54
C VAL A 119 6.98 -10.33 17.75
N ASP A 120 6.55 -9.98 18.96
CA ASP A 120 7.03 -10.56 20.19
C ASP A 120 5.90 -10.79 21.20
N PHE A 121 6.12 -11.73 22.14
CA PHE A 121 5.24 -11.81 23.31
C PHE A 121 5.46 -10.61 24.22
N ASN A 122 4.39 -9.99 24.70
CA ASN A 122 4.46 -8.90 25.69
C ASN A 122 5.23 -9.33 26.95
N THR A 123 5.05 -10.57 27.36
CA THR A 123 5.79 -11.20 28.47
C THR A 123 6.18 -12.63 28.12
N THR A 124 7.40 -13.03 28.46
CA THR A 124 7.92 -14.38 28.18
C THR A 124 7.37 -15.46 29.12
N SER A 125 6.74 -15.09 30.20
CA SER A 125 6.09 -16.00 31.14
C SER A 125 4.93 -15.33 31.89
N SER A 126 3.94 -16.13 32.27
CA SER A 126 2.86 -15.69 33.14
C SER A 126 2.34 -16.88 33.94
N ASN A 127 1.62 -16.62 35.02
CA ASN A 127 0.97 -17.63 35.84
C ASN A 127 -0.49 -17.24 36.13
N GLY A 128 -1.24 -18.17 36.64
CA GLY A 128 -2.62 -17.98 37.10
C GLY A 128 -3.07 -19.16 37.94
N ALA A 129 -4.05 -18.96 38.80
CA ALA A 129 -4.71 -20.05 39.52
C ALA A 129 -5.69 -20.77 38.58
N GLU A 130 -5.90 -22.08 38.80
CA GLU A 130 -6.90 -22.87 38.06
C GLU A 130 -8.35 -22.34 38.22
N SER A 131 -8.58 -21.56 39.28
CA SER A 131 -9.88 -20.91 39.51
C SER A 131 -10.25 -19.82 38.48
N VAL A 132 -9.32 -19.43 37.61
CA VAL A 132 -9.62 -18.54 36.49
C VAL A 132 -10.02 -19.33 35.27
N SER A 133 -11.11 -18.98 34.61
CA SER A 133 -11.64 -19.73 33.45
C SER A 133 -10.89 -19.51 32.14
N ALA A 134 -10.07 -18.46 32.07
CA ALA A 134 -9.28 -18.12 30.87
C ALA A 134 -8.08 -17.23 31.21
N LYS A 135 -7.06 -17.30 30.35
CA LYS A 135 -5.87 -16.43 30.40
C LYS A 135 -5.55 -15.89 29.02
N ALA A 136 -5.47 -14.58 28.94
CA ALA A 136 -5.01 -13.91 27.74
C ALA A 136 -3.47 -13.82 27.72
N ILE A 137 -2.89 -14.09 26.55
CA ILE A 137 -1.48 -13.90 26.25
C ILE A 137 -1.40 -12.82 25.17
N THR A 138 -0.80 -11.69 25.49
CA THR A 138 -0.66 -10.58 24.55
C THR A 138 0.59 -10.78 23.69
N VAL A 139 0.42 -10.55 22.40
CA VAL A 139 1.48 -10.49 21.39
C VAL A 139 1.52 -9.07 20.87
N ASP A 140 2.69 -8.45 20.93
CA ASP A 140 2.91 -7.05 20.53
C ASP A 140 3.66 -6.97 19.20
N LEU A 141 3.43 -5.87 18.49
CA LEU A 141 4.24 -5.42 17.36
C LEU A 141 5.13 -4.27 17.82
N SER A 142 6.35 -4.20 17.29
CA SER A 142 7.29 -3.09 17.55
C SER A 142 6.77 -1.74 17.03
N ALA A 143 5.92 -1.74 16.01
CA ALA A 143 5.22 -0.59 15.42
C ALA A 143 3.90 -1.05 14.82
N ALA A 144 2.99 -0.13 14.52
CA ALA A 144 1.82 -0.44 13.69
C ALA A 144 2.26 -0.76 12.25
N SER A 145 1.47 -1.55 11.53
CA SER A 145 1.62 -1.80 10.09
C SER A 145 0.33 -1.41 9.39
N GLY A 146 0.41 -0.89 8.18
CA GLY A 146 -0.72 -0.65 7.29
C GLY A 146 -1.34 -1.94 6.77
N GLN A 147 -0.67 -3.09 6.98
CA GLN A 147 -1.13 -4.42 6.60
C GLN A 147 -1.51 -5.27 7.83
N ASN A 148 -2.32 -6.31 7.59
CA ASN A 148 -2.54 -7.34 8.62
C ASN A 148 -1.24 -8.14 8.84
N VAL A 149 -0.79 -8.23 10.10
CA VAL A 149 0.34 -9.05 10.49
C VAL A 149 -0.17 -10.39 11.02
N THR A 150 0.34 -11.49 10.46
CA THR A 150 -0.04 -12.85 10.89
C THR A 150 1.16 -13.57 11.49
N VAL A 151 0.92 -14.29 12.59
CA VAL A 151 1.93 -15.14 13.24
C VAL A 151 1.32 -16.48 13.62
N ASN A 152 2.01 -17.56 13.24
CA ASN A 152 1.63 -18.90 13.67
C ASN A 152 2.16 -19.17 15.07
N TYR A 153 1.35 -19.78 15.91
CA TYR A 153 1.75 -20.21 17.24
C TYR A 153 1.50 -21.71 17.45
N ALA A 154 2.39 -22.32 18.22
CA ALA A 154 2.28 -23.71 18.62
C ALA A 154 2.15 -23.81 20.14
N VAL A 155 1.31 -24.72 20.60
CA VAL A 155 1.05 -24.97 22.02
C VAL A 155 1.73 -26.27 22.41
N THR A 156 2.61 -26.19 23.42
CA THR A 156 3.32 -27.32 23.99
C THR A 156 3.34 -27.19 25.52
N GLY A 157 3.66 -28.27 26.23
CA GLY A 157 3.76 -28.26 27.68
C GLY A 157 3.36 -29.57 28.31
N THR A 158 3.28 -29.59 29.63
CA THR A 158 2.88 -30.77 30.43
C THR A 158 1.38 -30.84 30.68
N ALA A 159 0.69 -29.69 30.67
CA ALA A 159 -0.76 -29.63 30.80
C ALA A 159 -1.43 -30.16 29.52
N THR A 160 -2.52 -30.90 29.67
CA THR A 160 -3.24 -31.56 28.59
C THR A 160 -4.32 -30.65 28.00
N GLY A 161 -4.17 -30.30 26.72
CA GLY A 161 -5.16 -29.47 26.00
C GLY A 161 -6.45 -30.23 25.66
N SER A 162 -7.20 -29.68 24.70
CA SER A 162 -8.46 -30.25 24.19
C SER A 162 -9.56 -30.39 25.24
N GLY A 163 -9.55 -29.51 26.25
CA GLY A 163 -10.61 -29.45 27.28
C GLY A 163 -10.39 -30.35 28.49
N THR A 164 -9.19 -31.00 28.62
CA THR A 164 -8.83 -31.73 29.85
C THR A 164 -8.40 -30.74 30.92
N ASP A 165 -7.30 -30.00 30.70
CA ASP A 165 -6.84 -28.97 31.63
C ASP A 165 -7.14 -27.55 31.07
N TYR A 166 -7.19 -27.41 29.73
CA TYR A 166 -7.50 -26.14 29.05
C TYR A 166 -7.93 -26.38 27.60
N THR A 167 -8.41 -25.30 26.95
CA THR A 167 -8.71 -25.30 25.51
C THR A 167 -7.86 -24.24 24.82
N LEU A 168 -6.87 -24.69 24.04
CA LEU A 168 -6.12 -23.92 23.06
C LEU A 168 -5.39 -24.91 22.14
N ALA A 169 -5.61 -24.78 20.84
CA ALA A 169 -4.86 -25.53 19.81
C ALA A 169 -3.81 -24.65 19.15
N ASN A 170 -2.90 -25.27 18.40
CA ASN A 170 -2.04 -24.51 17.48
C ASN A 170 -2.88 -23.67 16.52
N GLY A 171 -2.42 -22.52 16.16
CA GLY A 171 -3.21 -21.61 15.33
C GLY A 171 -2.39 -20.47 14.72
N THR A 172 -3.13 -19.55 14.14
CA THR A 172 -2.59 -18.30 13.59
C THR A 172 -3.29 -17.12 14.28
N LEU A 173 -2.49 -16.23 14.84
CA LEU A 173 -2.97 -14.93 15.31
C LEU A 173 -2.89 -13.93 14.15
N THR A 174 -3.94 -13.16 13.93
CA THR A 174 -3.94 -12.01 13.02
C THR A 174 -4.06 -10.75 13.85
N ILE A 175 -3.08 -9.85 13.72
CA ILE A 175 -3.11 -8.50 14.24
C ILE A 175 -3.52 -7.60 13.08
N ILE A 176 -4.66 -6.94 13.20
CA ILE A 176 -5.22 -6.16 12.10
C ILE A 176 -4.43 -4.89 11.84
N ALA A 177 -4.44 -4.42 10.59
CA ALA A 177 -3.81 -3.18 10.17
C ALA A 177 -4.11 -2.02 11.13
N GLY A 178 -3.11 -1.22 11.45
CA GLY A 178 -3.18 -0.10 12.40
C GLY A 178 -3.11 -0.49 13.88
N SER A 179 -3.16 -1.79 14.23
CA SER A 179 -3.03 -2.26 15.61
C SER A 179 -1.58 -2.59 15.95
N THR A 180 -1.21 -2.42 17.22
CA THR A 180 0.12 -2.77 17.76
C THR A 180 0.11 -4.01 18.62
N SER A 181 -1.03 -4.69 18.79
CA SER A 181 -1.10 -5.92 19.59
C SER A 181 -2.26 -6.82 19.19
N GLY A 182 -2.12 -8.09 19.52
CA GLY A 182 -3.17 -9.10 19.42
C GLY A 182 -3.16 -10.01 20.65
N THR A 183 -4.16 -10.89 20.77
CA THR A 183 -4.33 -11.73 21.96
C THR A 183 -4.57 -13.18 21.56
N ILE A 184 -3.80 -14.10 22.16
CA ILE A 184 -4.05 -15.53 22.17
C ILE A 184 -4.70 -15.87 23.52
N THR A 185 -5.82 -16.57 23.51
CA THR A 185 -6.54 -16.89 24.74
C THR A 185 -6.49 -18.38 25.06
N ILE A 186 -5.88 -18.72 26.19
CA ILE A 186 -6.05 -20.03 26.83
C ILE A 186 -7.43 -20.04 27.48
N ALA A 187 -8.36 -20.82 26.94
CA ALA A 187 -9.75 -20.84 27.40
C ALA A 187 -10.07 -22.13 28.15
N SER A 188 -11.19 -22.12 28.87
CA SER A 188 -11.71 -23.28 29.58
C SER A 188 -10.67 -23.97 30.46
N ILE A 189 -9.96 -23.14 31.26
CA ILE A 189 -9.05 -23.69 32.28
C ILE A 189 -9.91 -24.43 33.30
N VAL A 190 -9.57 -25.70 33.53
CA VAL A 190 -10.33 -26.61 34.39
C VAL A 190 -9.76 -26.54 35.82
N ASN A 191 -10.63 -26.29 36.78
CA ASN A 191 -10.29 -26.33 38.20
C ASN A 191 -10.65 -27.69 38.75
N ASP A 192 -9.70 -28.60 38.86
CA ASP A 192 -9.84 -29.91 39.46
C ASP A 192 -9.14 -29.93 40.83
N SER A 193 -9.81 -30.32 41.84
CA SER A 193 -9.35 -30.39 43.24
C SER A 193 -9.15 -31.84 43.72
#